data_e324d214c06a205097f676f6df4840f7
#
_entry.id   e324d214c06a205097f676f6df4840f7
#
_cell.length_a   1.000
_cell.length_b   1.000
_cell.length_c   1.000
_cell.angle_alpha   90.00
_cell.angle_beta   90.00
_cell.angle_gamma   90.00
#
_symmetry.space_group_name_H-M   'P 1'
#
loop_
_entity.id
_entity.type
_entity.pdbx_description
1 polymer ?
#
loop_
_entity_poly.entity_id
_entity_poly.type
_entity_poly.pdbx_seq_one_letter_code
_entity_poly.pdbx_strand_id
1 'polypeptide(L)'
;MSYLALLGAASLGFVIVRIAIGVFKAINPLFSGWLTIPKAFRSKEKPFGTSLGVQSIELGFGDIPSMTFDGCVFIHLSKTELYLEYIGMMSSVYPIIRLPIEKLEISRAHSMWPDAIKVSLSEPRCPNFFFENPISDALHRAKLNLSPVFG
;
A
#
# COMPACT_ATOMS: atom_id res chain seq x y z
N MET A 1 -44.28 0.74 17.80
CA MET A 1 -42.83 0.80 18.12
C MET A 1 -42.50 2.23 18.51
N SER A 2 -41.89 2.46 19.69
CA SER A 2 -41.55 3.81 20.12
C SER A 2 -40.36 4.36 19.33
N TYR A 3 -40.35 5.66 19.08
CA TYR A 3 -39.24 6.35 18.40
C TYR A 3 -37.88 6.08 19.05
N LEU A 4 -37.81 5.86 20.34
CA LEU A 4 -36.63 5.49 21.12
C LEU A 4 -36.07 4.13 20.73
N ALA A 5 -36.94 3.13 20.43
CA ALA A 5 -36.51 1.83 19.99
C ALA A 5 -35.89 1.86 18.59
N LEU A 6 -36.43 2.69 17.71
CA LEU A 6 -35.94 2.89 16.34
C LEU A 6 -34.56 3.59 16.34
N LEU A 7 -34.40 4.63 17.17
CA LEU A 7 -33.12 5.34 17.35
C LEU A 7 -32.05 4.40 17.95
N GLY A 8 -32.42 3.58 18.93
CA GLY A 8 -31.50 2.61 19.53
C GLY A 8 -31.03 1.54 18.51
N ALA A 9 -31.94 1.03 17.68
CA ALA A 9 -31.60 0.05 16.65
C ALA A 9 -30.68 0.65 15.57
N ALA A 10 -30.95 1.90 15.15
CA ALA A 10 -30.10 2.58 14.16
C ALA A 10 -28.69 2.86 14.69
N SER A 11 -28.57 3.28 15.97
CA SER A 11 -27.29 3.49 16.62
C SER A 11 -26.47 2.21 16.76
N LEU A 12 -27.11 1.13 17.16
CA LEU A 12 -26.47 -0.19 17.27
C LEU A 12 -25.99 -0.69 15.89
N GLY A 13 -26.82 -0.57 14.86
CA GLY A 13 -26.45 -0.91 13.49
C GLY A 13 -25.22 -0.14 12.99
N PHE A 14 -25.18 1.17 13.27
CA PHE A 14 -24.02 1.99 12.90
C PHE A 14 -22.75 1.54 13.62
N VAL A 15 -22.81 1.22 14.91
CA VAL A 15 -21.65 0.73 15.68
C VAL A 15 -21.17 -0.59 15.12
N ILE A 16 -22.06 -1.54 14.83
CA ILE A 16 -21.71 -2.85 14.27
C ILE A 16 -20.99 -2.68 12.91
N VAL A 17 -21.52 -1.84 12.03
CA VAL A 17 -20.91 -1.56 10.74
C VAL A 17 -19.50 -0.96 10.89
N ARG A 18 -19.31 -0.04 11.81
CA ARG A 18 -18.01 0.57 12.10
C ARG A 18 -17.00 -0.45 12.61
N ILE A 19 -17.44 -1.33 13.51
CA ILE A 19 -16.60 -2.42 14.02
C ILE A 19 -16.24 -3.39 12.89
N ALA A 20 -17.20 -3.79 12.05
CA ALA A 20 -16.95 -4.68 10.92
C ALA A 20 -15.95 -4.10 9.92
N ILE A 21 -16.08 -2.81 9.58
CA ILE A 21 -15.12 -2.10 8.72
C ILE A 21 -13.73 -2.06 9.38
N GLY A 22 -13.66 -1.78 10.67
CA GLY A 22 -12.40 -1.78 11.43
C GLY A 22 -11.70 -3.13 11.41
N VAL A 23 -12.45 -4.20 11.67
CA VAL A 23 -11.94 -5.59 11.62
C VAL A 23 -11.48 -5.94 10.21
N PHE A 24 -12.28 -5.62 9.18
CA PHE A 24 -11.93 -5.89 7.79
C PHE A 24 -10.62 -5.19 7.41
N LYS A 25 -10.47 -3.89 7.74
CA LYS A 25 -9.22 -3.16 7.51
C LYS A 25 -8.03 -3.76 8.25
N ALA A 26 -8.23 -4.29 9.46
CA ALA A 26 -7.15 -4.92 10.24
C ALA A 26 -6.66 -6.24 9.63
N ILE A 27 -7.57 -7.04 9.07
CA ILE A 27 -7.21 -8.34 8.46
C ILE A 27 -6.85 -8.23 6.99
N ASN A 28 -7.11 -7.10 6.35
CA ASN A 28 -6.84 -6.86 4.92
C ASN A 28 -5.42 -7.26 4.49
N PRO A 29 -4.34 -6.89 5.22
CA PRO A 29 -2.98 -7.28 4.85
C PRO A 29 -2.75 -8.81 4.85
N LEU A 30 -3.53 -9.59 5.60
CA LEU A 30 -3.42 -11.07 5.60
C LEU A 30 -3.85 -11.67 4.27
N PHE A 31 -4.85 -11.09 3.61
CA PHE A 31 -5.44 -11.61 2.38
C PHE A 31 -4.88 -10.94 1.11
N SER A 32 -4.23 -9.81 1.25
CA SER A 32 -3.80 -8.96 0.13
C SER A 32 -2.44 -9.31 -0.45
N GLY A 33 -1.76 -10.31 0.08
CA GLY A 33 -0.39 -10.61 -0.33
C GLY A 33 0.69 -9.78 0.38
N TRP A 34 0.35 -8.88 1.33
CA TRP A 34 1.35 -8.14 2.11
C TRP A 34 2.33 -9.08 2.83
N LEU A 35 1.80 -10.14 3.42
CA LEU A 35 2.60 -11.16 4.11
C LEU A 35 3.24 -12.18 3.15
N THR A 36 2.93 -12.16 1.87
CA THR A 36 3.62 -12.99 0.88
C THR A 36 4.90 -12.33 0.33
N ILE A 37 5.06 -11.02 0.57
CA ILE A 37 6.27 -10.29 0.18
C ILE A 37 7.50 -10.98 0.80
N PRO A 38 8.54 -11.29 0.03
CA PRO A 38 9.71 -12.01 0.52
C PRO A 38 10.35 -11.34 1.72
N LYS A 39 10.90 -12.14 2.64
CA LYS A 39 11.53 -11.63 3.87
C LYS A 39 12.66 -10.65 3.61
N ALA A 40 13.36 -10.78 2.48
CA ALA A 40 14.42 -9.86 2.07
C ALA A 40 13.95 -8.40 1.91
N PHE A 41 12.65 -8.20 1.63
CA PHE A 41 12.04 -6.87 1.50
C PHE A 41 11.28 -6.41 2.75
N ARG A 42 11.40 -7.12 3.86
CA ARG A 42 10.77 -6.76 5.14
C ARG A 42 11.79 -6.11 6.05
N SER A 43 11.42 -4.98 6.63
CA SER A 43 12.25 -4.25 7.59
C SER A 43 11.54 -4.09 8.92
N LYS A 44 12.32 -4.04 10.00
CA LYS A 44 11.88 -3.59 11.32
C LYS A 44 12.41 -2.19 11.63
N GLU A 45 13.30 -1.69 10.78
CA GLU A 45 13.87 -0.36 10.90
C GLU A 45 12.85 0.69 10.47
N LYS A 46 12.86 1.83 11.15
CA LYS A 46 12.01 2.95 10.79
C LYS A 46 12.36 3.44 9.38
N PRO A 47 11.36 3.76 8.56
CA PRO A 47 11.60 4.34 7.26
C PRO A 47 12.41 5.64 7.36
N PHE A 48 13.25 5.87 6.39
CA PHE A 48 13.98 7.14 6.25
C PHE A 48 13.80 7.70 4.84
N GLY A 49 14.06 8.99 4.68
CA GLY A 49 13.90 9.69 3.41
C GLY A 49 12.76 10.69 3.43
N THR A 50 12.33 11.12 2.24
CA THR A 50 11.22 12.06 2.10
C THR A 50 9.90 11.35 2.31
N SER A 51 9.08 11.85 3.22
CA SER A 51 7.72 11.36 3.41
C SER A 51 6.82 11.83 2.26
N LEU A 52 6.12 10.89 1.64
CA LEU A 52 5.05 11.16 0.67
C LEU A 52 3.66 11.14 1.34
N GLY A 53 3.62 10.96 2.66
CA GLY A 53 2.40 10.94 3.46
C GLY A 53 1.65 9.61 3.39
N VAL A 54 0.41 9.66 3.88
CA VAL A 54 -0.51 8.52 3.85
C VAL A 54 -1.18 8.46 2.49
N GLN A 55 -1.13 7.31 1.88
CA GLN A 55 -1.61 7.07 0.52
C GLN A 55 -2.50 5.82 0.46
N SER A 56 -3.28 5.75 -0.62
CA SER A 56 -3.93 4.52 -1.04
C SER A 56 -3.03 3.77 -2.00
N ILE A 57 -2.91 2.47 -1.83
CA ILE A 57 -2.19 1.59 -2.76
C ILE A 57 -3.05 0.37 -3.07
N GLU A 58 -2.83 -0.23 -4.22
CA GLU A 58 -3.40 -1.52 -4.54
C GLU A 58 -2.29 -2.58 -4.65
N LEU A 59 -2.60 -3.80 -4.26
CA LEU A 59 -1.75 -4.97 -4.44
C LEU A 59 -2.46 -6.00 -5.30
N GLY A 60 -1.69 -6.76 -6.07
CA GLY A 60 -2.24 -7.83 -6.87
C GLY A 60 -1.16 -8.70 -7.51
N PHE A 61 -1.58 -9.82 -8.05
CA PHE A 61 -0.74 -10.70 -8.85
C PHE A 61 -1.14 -10.58 -10.31
N GLY A 62 -0.18 -10.27 -11.19
CA GLY A 62 -0.44 -9.98 -12.60
C GLY A 62 -0.72 -8.50 -12.87
N ASP A 63 -1.58 -8.20 -13.84
CA ASP A 63 -1.81 -6.84 -14.34
C ASP A 63 -3.00 -6.13 -13.71
N ILE A 64 -3.78 -6.85 -12.92
CA ILE A 64 -4.99 -6.33 -12.26
C ILE A 64 -4.81 -6.37 -10.75
N PRO A 65 -5.08 -5.27 -10.05
CA PRO A 65 -5.05 -5.28 -8.59
C PRO A 65 -6.17 -6.16 -8.03
N SER A 66 -5.88 -6.83 -6.93
CA SER A 66 -6.83 -7.71 -6.23
C SER A 66 -7.30 -7.14 -4.90
N MET A 67 -6.57 -6.17 -4.33
CA MET A 67 -6.86 -5.60 -3.03
C MET A 67 -6.39 -4.16 -2.93
N THR A 68 -7.24 -3.30 -2.40
CA THR A 68 -6.96 -1.87 -2.16
C THR A 68 -6.71 -1.61 -0.68
N PHE A 69 -5.65 -0.88 -0.38
CA PHE A 69 -5.33 -0.30 0.92
C PHE A 69 -5.67 1.19 0.89
N ASP A 70 -6.87 1.53 1.26
CA ASP A 70 -7.37 2.89 1.16
C ASP A 70 -6.96 3.75 2.35
N GLY A 71 -6.10 4.75 2.09
CA GLY A 71 -5.67 5.74 3.08
C GLY A 71 -5.01 5.13 4.32
N CYS A 72 -4.30 4.02 4.18
CA CYS A 72 -3.69 3.33 5.32
C CYS A 72 -2.25 2.86 5.10
N VAL A 73 -1.58 3.38 4.09
CA VAL A 73 -0.17 3.10 3.85
C VAL A 73 0.62 4.39 3.88
N PHE A 74 1.57 4.48 4.81
CA PHE A 74 2.51 5.58 4.89
C PHE A 74 3.69 5.28 3.98
N ILE A 75 4.04 6.23 3.10
CA ILE A 75 5.08 6.03 2.09
C ILE A 75 6.25 6.96 2.34
N HIS A 76 7.45 6.40 2.33
CA HIS A 76 8.70 7.15 2.35
C HIS A 76 9.57 6.78 1.15
N LEU A 77 10.20 7.76 0.56
CA LEU A 77 11.09 7.60 -0.56
C LEU A 77 12.47 8.14 -0.20
N SER A 78 13.47 7.26 -0.19
CA SER A 78 14.88 7.62 -0.11
C SER A 78 15.50 7.68 -1.50
N LYS A 79 16.80 7.94 -1.59
CA LYS A 79 17.53 7.92 -2.87
C LYS A 79 17.55 6.53 -3.51
N THR A 80 17.53 5.47 -2.71
CA THR A 80 17.75 4.08 -3.17
C THR A 80 16.59 3.15 -2.85
N GLU A 81 15.66 3.56 -1.99
CA GLU A 81 14.65 2.68 -1.44
C GLU A 81 13.29 3.35 -1.30
N LEU A 82 12.25 2.57 -1.57
CA LEU A 82 10.86 2.91 -1.30
C LEU A 82 10.40 2.11 -0.08
N TYR A 83 9.85 2.79 0.91
CA TYR A 83 9.30 2.18 2.12
C TYR A 83 7.78 2.30 2.13
N LEU A 84 7.11 1.20 2.45
CA LEU A 84 5.67 1.13 2.64
C LEU A 84 5.40 0.65 4.06
N GLU A 85 4.71 1.45 4.85
CA GLU A 85 4.35 1.15 6.22
C GLU A 85 2.83 1.14 6.36
N TYR A 86 2.27 0.00 6.75
CA TYR A 86 0.86 -0.08 7.07
C TYR A 86 0.56 0.58 8.41
N ILE A 87 -0.38 1.53 8.44
CA ILE A 87 -0.74 2.32 9.62
C ILE A 87 -2.12 2.02 10.19
N GLY A 88 -2.74 0.93 9.78
CA GLY A 88 -4.03 0.53 10.30
C GLY A 88 -3.97 -0.09 11.71
N MET A 89 -5.13 -0.55 12.16
CA MET A 89 -5.20 -1.38 13.37
C MET A 89 -4.28 -2.60 13.20
N MET A 90 -3.51 -2.97 14.21
CA MET A 90 -2.48 -4.02 14.17
C MET A 90 -1.24 -3.69 13.29
N SER A 91 -0.97 -2.43 13.03
CA SER A 91 0.23 -2.01 12.27
C SER A 91 1.54 -2.58 12.84
N SER A 92 1.63 -2.76 14.16
CA SER A 92 2.80 -3.34 14.82
C SER A 92 3.08 -4.81 14.47
N VAL A 93 2.08 -5.53 13.92
CA VAL A 93 2.20 -6.94 13.51
C VAL A 93 2.73 -7.05 12.08
N TYR A 94 2.50 -6.04 11.25
CA TYR A 94 2.88 -6.06 9.85
C TYR A 94 4.28 -5.47 9.64
N PRO A 95 5.14 -6.14 8.88
CA PRO A 95 6.46 -5.61 8.59
C PRO A 95 6.37 -4.38 7.69
N ILE A 96 7.30 -3.45 7.88
CA ILE A 96 7.56 -2.40 6.91
C ILE A 96 8.15 -3.06 5.67
N ILE A 97 7.65 -2.69 4.50
CA ILE A 97 8.16 -3.18 3.22
C ILE A 97 9.21 -2.19 2.72
N ARG A 98 10.38 -2.71 2.34
CA ARG A 98 11.52 -1.96 1.85
C ARG A 98 11.89 -2.45 0.45
N LEU A 99 11.66 -1.64 -0.54
CA LEU A 99 11.83 -1.99 -1.95
C LEU A 99 13.02 -1.21 -2.54
N PRO A 100 14.10 -1.89 -2.97
CA PRO A 100 15.20 -1.22 -3.66
C PRO A 100 14.72 -0.68 -5.00
N ILE A 101 14.88 0.64 -5.23
CA ILE A 101 14.38 1.32 -6.44
C ILE A 101 15.02 0.76 -7.71
N GLU A 102 16.27 0.34 -7.64
CA GLU A 102 17.00 -0.27 -8.76
C GLU A 102 16.35 -1.55 -9.28
N LYS A 103 15.67 -2.33 -8.39
CA LYS A 103 15.00 -3.59 -8.72
C LYS A 103 13.55 -3.42 -9.14
N LEU A 104 13.04 -2.20 -9.12
CA LEU A 104 11.66 -1.92 -9.49
C LEU A 104 11.52 -1.82 -11.00
N GLU A 105 10.57 -2.53 -11.55
CA GLU A 105 10.08 -2.36 -12.91
C GLU A 105 8.79 -1.54 -12.86
N ILE A 106 8.75 -0.43 -13.59
CA ILE A 106 7.62 0.50 -13.61
C ILE A 106 6.95 0.41 -14.98
N SER A 107 5.68 0.14 -14.99
CA SER A 107 4.85 0.08 -16.21
C SER A 107 3.50 0.74 -15.99
N ARG A 108 2.76 1.02 -17.07
CA ARG A 108 1.37 1.46 -16.96
C ARG A 108 0.53 0.39 -16.29
N ALA A 109 -0.41 0.81 -15.46
CA ALA A 109 -1.35 -0.09 -14.78
C ALA A 109 -2.71 -0.10 -15.47
N HIS A 110 -3.37 -1.24 -15.42
CA HIS A 110 -4.81 -1.36 -15.61
C HIS A 110 -5.46 -1.36 -14.21
N SER A 111 -5.67 -0.17 -13.66
CA SER A 111 -6.25 0.07 -12.34
C SER A 111 -7.54 0.88 -12.47
N MET A 112 -8.33 0.94 -11.38
CA MET A 112 -9.47 1.86 -11.28
C MET A 112 -9.02 3.33 -11.27
N TRP A 113 -7.76 3.59 -10.97
CA TRP A 113 -7.20 4.93 -10.91
C TRP A 113 -6.64 5.35 -12.27
N PRO A 114 -7.06 6.50 -12.81
CA PRO A 114 -6.46 7.07 -14.00
C PRO A 114 -4.96 7.33 -13.76
N ASP A 115 -4.14 7.06 -14.76
CA ASP A 115 -2.68 7.29 -14.70
C ASP A 115 -1.93 6.52 -13.60
N ALA A 116 -2.51 5.45 -13.08
CA ALA A 116 -1.82 4.57 -12.14
C ALA A 116 -0.64 3.86 -12.82
N ILE A 117 0.39 3.62 -12.02
CA ILE A 117 1.52 2.78 -12.42
C ILE A 117 1.49 1.45 -11.69
N LYS A 118 1.94 0.42 -12.37
CA LYS A 118 2.28 -0.87 -11.80
C LYS A 118 3.77 -0.92 -11.53
N VAL A 119 4.11 -1.22 -10.29
CA VAL A 119 5.49 -1.44 -9.84
C VAL A 119 5.65 -2.90 -9.48
N SER A 120 6.55 -3.58 -10.15
CA SER A 120 6.86 -4.99 -9.95
C SER A 120 8.30 -5.19 -9.53
N LEU A 121 8.54 -6.28 -8.84
CA LEU A 121 9.87 -6.82 -8.57
C LEU A 121 10.04 -8.09 -9.39
N SER A 122 11.23 -8.31 -9.95
CA SER A 122 11.57 -9.53 -10.69
C SER A 122 11.68 -10.77 -9.78
N GLU A 123 10.86 -10.82 -8.72
CA GLU A 123 10.87 -11.88 -7.72
C GLU A 123 9.60 -12.73 -7.83
N PRO A 124 9.72 -14.06 -8.00
CA PRO A 124 8.57 -14.95 -8.00
C PRO A 124 7.76 -14.81 -6.71
N ARG A 125 6.46 -14.75 -6.81
CA ARG A 125 5.50 -14.65 -5.69
C ARG A 125 5.49 -13.30 -4.96
N CYS A 126 6.20 -12.28 -5.46
CA CYS A 126 6.01 -10.93 -4.98
C CYS A 126 4.76 -10.32 -5.65
N PRO A 127 3.83 -9.73 -4.89
CA PRO A 127 2.72 -9.02 -5.51
C PRO A 127 3.23 -7.76 -6.21
N ASN A 128 2.52 -7.33 -7.23
CA ASN A 128 2.72 -6.03 -7.84
C ASN A 128 2.06 -4.96 -6.99
N PHE A 129 2.64 -3.78 -6.98
CA PHE A 129 2.14 -2.60 -6.30
C PHE A 129 1.58 -1.64 -7.34
N PHE A 130 0.42 -1.08 -7.07
CA PHE A 130 -0.21 -0.11 -7.95
C PHE A 130 -0.33 1.21 -7.20
N PHE A 131 0.19 2.27 -7.81
CA PHE A 131 0.26 3.60 -7.21
C PHE A 131 -0.39 4.64 -8.11
N GLU A 132 -1.04 5.61 -7.50
CA GLU A 132 -1.52 6.84 -8.15
C GLU A 132 -0.42 7.90 -8.29
N ASN A 133 -0.69 8.93 -9.11
CA ASN A 133 -0.02 10.22 -8.96
C ASN A 133 -0.35 10.80 -7.56
N PRO A 134 0.57 11.35 -6.80
CA PRO A 134 1.91 11.84 -7.17
C PRO A 134 3.07 10.83 -6.94
N ILE A 135 2.79 9.62 -6.44
CA ILE A 135 3.84 8.63 -6.14
C ILE A 135 4.54 8.19 -7.42
N SER A 136 3.76 8.01 -8.48
CA SER A 136 4.25 7.70 -9.82
C SER A 136 5.37 8.66 -10.23
N ASP A 137 5.13 9.97 -10.14
CA ASP A 137 6.09 10.98 -10.53
C ASP A 137 7.34 10.99 -9.65
N ALA A 138 7.16 10.76 -8.34
CA ALA A 138 8.26 10.69 -7.40
C ALA A 138 9.18 9.49 -7.69
N LEU A 139 8.59 8.32 -7.97
CA LEU A 139 9.33 7.11 -8.33
C LEU A 139 10.06 7.23 -9.65
N HIS A 140 9.41 7.80 -10.67
CA HIS A 140 10.07 8.04 -11.95
C HIS A 140 11.29 8.95 -11.81
N ARG A 141 11.19 10.06 -11.09
CA ARG A 141 12.32 10.95 -10.81
C ARG A 141 13.42 10.24 -10.03
N ALA A 142 13.09 9.46 -9.01
CA ALA A 142 14.08 8.72 -8.23
C ALA A 142 14.83 7.70 -9.10
N LYS A 143 14.14 6.98 -9.96
CA LYS A 143 14.73 6.00 -10.86
C LYS A 143 15.63 6.63 -11.93
N LEU A 144 15.24 7.77 -12.50
CA LEU A 144 16.06 8.52 -13.44
C LEU A 144 17.39 8.98 -12.80
N ASN A 145 17.35 9.39 -11.52
CA ASN A 145 18.56 9.81 -10.80
C ASN A 145 19.51 8.65 -10.46
N LEU A 146 19.03 7.40 -10.51
CA LEU A 146 19.86 6.21 -10.32
C LEU A 146 20.47 5.68 -11.61
N SER A 147 19.94 6.08 -12.77
CA SER A 147 20.53 5.72 -14.06
C SER A 147 21.87 6.45 -14.20
N PRO A 148 23.00 5.75 -14.37
CA PRO A 148 24.26 6.42 -14.63
C PRO A 148 24.13 7.23 -15.91
N VAL A 149 24.46 8.52 -15.83
CA VAL A 149 24.65 9.35 -17.01
C VAL A 149 25.86 8.79 -17.72
N PHE A 150 25.64 7.93 -18.71
CA PHE A 150 26.68 7.56 -19.64
C PHE A 150 26.96 8.82 -20.49
N GLY A 151 27.98 9.58 -20.06
CA GLY A 151 28.62 10.61 -20.85
C GLY A 151 29.66 9.98 -21.74
#